data_f0f02a4b530889020c49c3965912fca0
#
_entry.id   f0f02a4b530889020c49c3965912fca0
#
_cell.length_a   1.000
_cell.length_b   1.000
_cell.length_c   1.000
_cell.angle_alpha   90.00
_cell.angle_beta   90.00
_cell.angle_gamma   90.00
#
_symmetry.space_group_name_H-M   'P 1'
#
loop_
_entity.id
_entity.type
_entity.pdbx_description
1 polymer ?
#
loop_
_entity_poly.entity_id
_entity_poly.type
_entity_poly.pdbx_seq_one_letter_code
_entity_poly.pdbx_strand_id
1 'polypeptide(L)'
;KLMAVRPNGVEDAAQFRLNIDWAKAGAVGLTAAEVGQYLSTIWSSAYINDFLYEGRVKRVYVQGEPWARTSPEDFALWRIPNSKGDFVSLSTFATQEWVYGAQQVVRYDALPAMELQGSPAPGVSTGEAMEEMERLASQLPPGFSLQWSGMSLEEKEAGDGAMLLYFLAIAAVFLCLAALYESWAIPVSV
;
A
#
# COMPACT_ATOMS: atom_id res chain seq x y z
N LYS A 1 -21.05 11.68 -13.35
CA LYS A 1 -19.77 12.27 -13.78
C LYS A 1 -18.59 11.30 -13.65
N LEU A 2 -18.66 10.36 -12.73
CA LEU A 2 -17.60 9.39 -12.45
C LEU A 2 -17.95 8.00 -13.01
N MET A 3 -16.95 7.26 -13.45
CA MET A 3 -17.08 5.92 -14.01
C MET A 3 -15.98 5.00 -13.44
N ALA A 4 -16.31 3.70 -13.29
CA ALA A 4 -15.39 2.67 -12.83
C ALA A 4 -14.67 3.01 -11.50
N VAL A 5 -15.36 3.69 -10.59
CA VAL A 5 -14.80 3.99 -9.27
C VAL A 5 -14.67 2.70 -8.47
N ARG A 6 -13.46 2.40 -8.02
CA ARG A 6 -13.14 1.19 -7.26
C ARG A 6 -12.05 1.46 -6.24
N PRO A 7 -12.05 0.75 -5.11
CA PRO A 7 -10.90 0.76 -4.21
C PRO A 7 -9.68 0.12 -4.91
N ASN A 8 -8.53 0.76 -4.74
CA ASN A 8 -7.24 0.23 -5.18
C ASN A 8 -6.51 -0.35 -3.97
N GLY A 9 -6.91 -1.53 -3.56
CA GLY A 9 -6.36 -2.20 -2.39
C GLY A 9 -6.58 -3.70 -2.48
N VAL A 10 -6.03 -4.41 -1.52
CA VAL A 10 -6.26 -5.84 -1.36
C VAL A 10 -7.46 -6.01 -0.45
N GLU A 11 -8.46 -6.76 -0.92
CA GLU A 11 -9.66 -7.07 -0.14
C GLU A 11 -9.32 -7.90 1.10
N ASP A 12 -10.17 -7.79 2.11
CA ASP A 12 -10.09 -8.65 3.28
C ASP A 12 -10.17 -10.11 2.88
N ALA A 13 -9.35 -10.93 3.51
CA ALA A 13 -9.32 -12.36 3.23
C ALA A 13 -9.27 -13.18 4.51
N ALA A 14 -9.59 -14.46 4.37
CA ALA A 14 -9.38 -15.42 5.43
C ALA A 14 -7.89 -15.56 5.74
N GLN A 15 -7.53 -15.41 7.01
CA GLN A 15 -6.17 -15.49 7.53
C GLN A 15 -6.10 -16.55 8.60
N PHE A 16 -4.99 -17.27 8.61
CA PHE A 16 -4.69 -18.23 9.63
C PHE A 16 -3.87 -17.54 10.73
N ARG A 17 -4.47 -17.32 11.90
CA ARG A 17 -3.84 -16.68 13.04
C ARG A 17 -3.32 -17.70 14.02
N LEU A 18 -2.07 -17.56 14.42
CA LEU A 18 -1.46 -18.30 15.51
C LEU A 18 -1.45 -17.43 16.76
N ASN A 19 -2.13 -17.88 17.80
CA ASN A 19 -2.11 -17.25 19.12
C ASN A 19 -1.08 -17.98 19.98
N ILE A 20 0.04 -17.33 20.25
CA ILE A 20 1.19 -17.91 20.96
C ILE A 20 1.13 -17.50 22.43
N ASP A 21 1.12 -18.48 23.32
CA ASP A 21 1.28 -18.29 24.76
C ASP A 21 2.78 -18.18 25.07
N TRP A 22 3.26 -16.95 25.14
CA TRP A 22 4.67 -16.66 25.38
C TRP A 22 5.17 -17.10 26.75
N ALA A 23 4.29 -17.18 27.73
CA ALA A 23 4.66 -17.71 29.06
C ALA A 23 4.94 -19.21 28.99
N LYS A 24 4.10 -19.96 28.27
CA LYS A 24 4.35 -21.39 28.06
C LYS A 24 5.57 -21.62 27.16
N ALA A 25 5.75 -20.83 26.09
CA ALA A 25 6.93 -20.95 25.24
C ALA A 25 8.21 -20.72 26.03
N GLY A 26 8.26 -19.70 26.87
CA GLY A 26 9.39 -19.42 27.76
C GLY A 26 9.65 -20.54 28.79
N ALA A 27 8.57 -21.10 29.36
CA ALA A 27 8.71 -22.22 30.34
C ALA A 27 9.32 -23.48 29.72
N VAL A 28 9.14 -23.72 28.42
CA VAL A 28 9.76 -24.83 27.68
C VAL A 28 11.12 -24.48 27.06
N GLY A 29 11.62 -23.25 27.31
CA GLY A 29 12.96 -22.83 26.89
C GLY A 29 13.00 -22.29 25.45
N LEU A 30 11.90 -21.69 24.96
CA LEU A 30 11.83 -21.05 23.64
C LEU A 30 11.68 -19.54 23.78
N THR A 31 12.42 -18.79 22.96
CA THR A 31 12.31 -17.35 22.85
C THR A 31 11.39 -16.95 21.69
N ALA A 32 10.85 -15.74 21.74
CA ALA A 32 10.01 -15.21 20.66
C ALA A 32 10.75 -15.13 19.32
N ALA A 33 12.05 -14.82 19.35
CA ALA A 33 12.88 -14.75 18.15
C ALA A 33 13.05 -16.14 17.51
N GLU A 34 13.34 -17.16 18.28
CA GLU A 34 13.46 -18.54 17.79
C GLU A 34 12.16 -19.05 17.20
N VAL A 35 11.05 -18.89 17.90
CA VAL A 35 9.72 -19.28 17.40
C VAL A 35 9.41 -18.56 16.10
N GLY A 36 9.62 -17.24 16.03
CA GLY A 36 9.39 -16.44 14.82
C GLY A 36 10.25 -16.89 13.64
N GLN A 37 11.52 -17.19 13.88
CA GLN A 37 12.44 -17.68 12.85
C GLN A 37 12.01 -19.05 12.30
N TYR A 38 11.64 -19.99 13.16
CA TYR A 38 11.18 -21.31 12.74
C TYR A 38 9.86 -21.22 11.95
N LEU A 39 8.88 -20.44 12.42
CA LEU A 39 7.63 -20.23 11.71
C LEU A 39 7.87 -19.60 10.33
N SER A 40 8.72 -18.58 10.25
CA SER A 40 9.10 -17.96 8.99
C SER A 40 9.77 -18.96 8.03
N THR A 41 10.69 -19.78 8.54
CA THR A 41 11.37 -20.79 7.71
C THR A 41 10.41 -21.83 7.17
N ILE A 42 9.46 -22.30 8.00
CA ILE A 42 8.50 -23.33 7.61
C ILE A 42 7.55 -22.83 6.52
N TRP A 43 6.93 -21.66 6.73
CA TRP A 43 5.86 -21.17 5.83
C TRP A 43 6.33 -20.18 4.76
N SER A 44 7.36 -19.36 5.03
CA SER A 44 7.84 -18.34 4.09
C SER A 44 9.14 -18.67 3.38
N SER A 45 9.89 -19.64 3.85
CA SER A 45 11.26 -20.01 3.46
C SER A 45 12.36 -19.14 4.10
N ALA A 46 13.51 -19.75 4.30
CA ALA A 46 14.72 -19.05 4.69
C ALA A 46 15.79 -19.18 3.60
N TYR A 47 16.32 -18.06 3.18
CA TYR A 47 17.51 -18.04 2.33
C TYR A 47 18.73 -18.43 3.16
N ILE A 48 19.50 -19.40 2.67
CA ILE A 48 20.68 -19.94 3.36
C ILE A 48 21.97 -19.42 2.73
N ASN A 49 22.14 -19.62 1.42
CA ASN A 49 23.35 -19.23 0.71
C ASN A 49 23.14 -19.30 -0.80
N ASP A 50 24.16 -18.85 -1.54
CA ASP A 50 24.27 -19.00 -2.99
C ASP A 50 25.30 -20.07 -3.31
N PHE A 51 25.12 -20.76 -4.43
CA PHE A 51 26.15 -21.64 -5.03
C PHE A 51 26.25 -21.44 -6.53
N LEU A 52 27.40 -21.75 -7.07
CA LEU A 52 27.65 -21.66 -8.51
C LEU A 52 27.33 -23.02 -9.15
N TYR A 53 26.40 -23.01 -10.11
CA TYR A 53 26.05 -24.17 -10.88
C TYR A 53 26.01 -23.81 -12.39
N GLU A 54 26.80 -24.51 -13.20
CA GLU A 54 26.93 -24.26 -14.66
C GLU A 54 27.19 -22.79 -15.01
N GLY A 55 28.06 -22.10 -14.27
CA GLY A 55 28.40 -20.72 -14.46
C GLY A 55 27.31 -19.71 -14.05
N ARG A 56 26.24 -20.15 -13.39
CA ARG A 56 25.15 -19.30 -12.88
C ARG A 56 25.05 -19.39 -11.37
N VAL A 57 24.83 -18.25 -10.72
CA VAL A 57 24.54 -18.21 -9.29
C VAL A 57 23.11 -18.72 -9.04
N LYS A 58 23.01 -19.74 -8.20
CA LYS A 58 21.74 -20.31 -7.73
C LYS A 58 21.59 -20.06 -6.24
N ARG A 59 20.37 -19.71 -5.82
CA ARG A 59 20.03 -19.47 -4.41
C ARG A 59 19.50 -20.73 -3.75
N VAL A 60 19.94 -20.97 -2.52
CA VAL A 60 19.45 -22.08 -1.69
C VAL A 60 18.44 -21.55 -0.68
N TYR A 61 17.24 -22.11 -0.72
CA TYR A 61 16.18 -21.82 0.24
C TYR A 61 15.81 -23.11 1.00
N VAL A 62 15.56 -22.97 2.28
CA VAL A 62 14.98 -24.02 3.12
C VAL A 62 13.55 -23.65 3.47
N GLN A 63 12.64 -24.59 3.29
CA GLN A 63 11.22 -24.41 3.57
C GLN A 63 10.62 -25.75 4.04
N GLY A 64 9.51 -25.67 4.78
CA GLY A 64 8.72 -26.85 5.08
C GLY A 64 8.19 -27.53 3.83
N GLU A 65 8.13 -28.83 3.85
CA GLU A 65 7.55 -29.63 2.75
C GLU A 65 6.07 -29.25 2.54
N PRO A 66 5.56 -29.19 1.28
CA PRO A 66 4.19 -28.77 1.01
C PRO A 66 3.12 -29.55 1.78
N TRP A 67 3.26 -30.84 1.91
CA TRP A 67 2.31 -31.70 2.64
C TRP A 67 2.25 -31.42 4.15
N ALA A 68 3.24 -30.74 4.71
CA ALA A 68 3.31 -30.42 6.13
C ALA A 68 3.03 -28.91 6.43
N ARG A 69 2.59 -28.13 5.45
CA ARG A 69 2.27 -26.70 5.59
C ARG A 69 1.08 -26.20 4.79
N THR A 70 0.30 -27.11 4.19
CA THR A 70 -0.81 -26.74 3.31
C THR A 70 -2.12 -26.63 4.07
N SER A 71 -2.27 -27.39 5.14
CA SER A 71 -3.50 -27.47 5.93
C SER A 71 -3.28 -26.89 7.34
N PRO A 72 -4.30 -26.31 7.97
CA PRO A 72 -4.23 -25.89 9.38
C PRO A 72 -3.83 -26.99 10.34
N GLU A 73 -4.25 -28.22 10.06
CA GLU A 73 -3.94 -29.41 10.88
C GLU A 73 -2.45 -29.71 10.89
N ASP A 74 -1.72 -29.35 9.83
CA ASP A 74 -0.28 -29.56 9.69
C ASP A 74 0.53 -28.82 10.76
N PHE A 75 -0.07 -27.80 11.39
CA PHE A 75 0.51 -27.07 12.49
C PHE A 75 0.97 -27.99 13.63
N ALA A 76 0.23 -29.05 13.92
CA ALA A 76 0.56 -30.00 14.97
C ALA A 76 1.77 -30.90 14.65
N LEU A 77 2.16 -31.00 13.38
CA LEU A 77 3.31 -31.81 12.94
C LEU A 77 4.64 -31.16 13.30
N TRP A 78 4.66 -29.83 13.40
CA TRP A 78 5.91 -29.09 13.58
C TRP A 78 6.38 -29.06 15.02
N ARG A 79 7.68 -29.24 15.16
CA ARG A 79 8.39 -29.22 16.44
C ARG A 79 9.58 -28.28 16.35
N ILE A 80 9.76 -27.47 17.36
CA ILE A 80 10.87 -26.52 17.47
C ILE A 80 11.85 -27.01 18.52
N PRO A 81 13.16 -27.12 18.23
CA PRO A 81 14.15 -27.43 19.22
C PRO A 81 14.28 -26.28 20.22
N ASN A 82 14.26 -26.60 21.51
CA ASN A 82 14.46 -25.62 22.57
C ASN A 82 15.96 -25.45 22.89
N SER A 83 16.29 -24.56 23.81
CA SER A 83 17.66 -24.29 24.25
C SER A 83 18.38 -25.50 24.88
N LYS A 84 17.63 -26.54 25.25
CA LYS A 84 18.17 -27.81 25.82
C LYS A 84 18.37 -28.90 24.75
N GLY A 85 17.92 -28.63 23.51
CA GLY A 85 17.96 -29.60 22.42
C GLY A 85 16.72 -30.50 22.33
N ASP A 86 15.71 -30.31 23.17
CA ASP A 86 14.47 -31.09 23.11
C ASP A 86 13.53 -30.50 22.04
N PHE A 87 12.80 -31.36 21.35
CA PHE A 87 11.83 -30.94 20.35
C PHE A 87 10.44 -30.71 20.96
N VAL A 88 10.00 -29.46 20.99
CA VAL A 88 8.70 -29.02 21.53
C VAL A 88 7.70 -28.84 20.40
N SER A 89 6.51 -29.47 20.52
CA SER A 89 5.44 -29.28 19.56
C SER A 89 4.88 -27.85 19.64
N LEU A 90 4.58 -27.24 18.48
CA LEU A 90 3.91 -25.93 18.41
C LEU A 90 2.58 -25.94 19.16
N SER A 91 1.83 -27.02 19.11
CA SER A 91 0.54 -27.16 19.80
C SER A 91 0.63 -27.10 21.33
N THR A 92 1.83 -27.22 21.90
CA THR A 92 2.04 -27.11 23.37
C THR A 92 1.82 -25.68 23.87
N PHE A 93 2.19 -24.69 23.08
CA PHE A 93 2.20 -23.28 23.47
C PHE A 93 1.49 -22.34 22.49
N ALA A 94 0.93 -22.86 21.40
CA ALA A 94 0.19 -22.06 20.43
C ALA A 94 -1.14 -22.72 20.07
N THR A 95 -2.12 -21.89 19.81
CA THR A 95 -3.44 -22.26 19.27
C THR A 95 -3.67 -21.54 17.96
N GLN A 96 -4.54 -22.10 17.15
CA GLN A 96 -4.80 -21.62 15.80
C GLN A 96 -6.27 -21.26 15.64
N GLU A 97 -6.53 -20.22 14.83
CA GLU A 97 -7.89 -19.83 14.48
C GLU A 97 -7.94 -19.20 13.10
N TRP A 98 -9.07 -19.34 12.42
CA TRP A 98 -9.37 -18.59 11.22
C TRP A 98 -9.96 -17.24 11.60
N VAL A 99 -9.40 -16.18 11.05
CA VAL A 99 -9.92 -14.81 11.16
C VAL A 99 -10.10 -14.25 9.78
N TYR A 100 -11.02 -13.30 9.63
CA TYR A 100 -11.20 -12.55 8.40
C TYR A 100 -10.75 -11.12 8.63
N GLY A 101 -9.90 -10.60 7.77
CA GLY A 101 -9.37 -9.26 7.95
C GLY A 101 -8.46 -8.80 6.83
N ALA A 102 -8.02 -7.56 6.95
CA ALA A 102 -7.21 -6.89 5.96
C ALA A 102 -5.83 -7.54 5.82
N GLN A 103 -5.46 -7.86 4.58
CA GLN A 103 -4.11 -8.36 4.25
C GLN A 103 -3.07 -7.23 4.28
N GLN A 104 -3.51 -6.01 4.00
CA GLN A 104 -2.65 -4.83 3.96
C GLN A 104 -3.36 -3.65 4.60
N VAL A 105 -2.69 -2.96 5.48
CA VAL A 105 -3.14 -1.68 6.05
C VAL A 105 -2.41 -0.55 5.34
N VAL A 106 -3.16 0.26 4.59
CA VAL A 106 -2.63 1.43 3.89
C VAL A 106 -2.81 2.66 4.77
N ARG A 107 -1.79 3.51 4.80
CA ARG A 107 -1.84 4.80 5.48
C ARG A 107 -1.38 5.89 4.52
N TYR A 108 -2.04 7.03 4.60
CA TYR A 108 -1.65 8.25 3.91
C TYR A 108 -1.55 9.36 4.96
N ASP A 109 -0.43 10.08 4.97
CA ASP A 109 -0.13 11.10 5.98
C ASP A 109 -0.37 10.61 7.44
N ALA A 110 0.17 9.42 7.75
CA ALA A 110 0.05 8.71 9.03
C ALA A 110 -1.39 8.29 9.44
N LEU A 111 -2.42 8.64 8.69
CA LEU A 111 -3.81 8.22 8.93
C LEU A 111 -4.16 6.96 8.14
N PRO A 112 -5.02 6.09 8.67
CA PRO A 112 -5.57 4.98 7.88
C PRO A 112 -6.25 5.53 6.63
N ALA A 113 -5.94 4.97 5.46
CA ALA A 113 -6.46 5.46 4.20
C ALA A 113 -6.90 4.31 3.29
N MET A 114 -7.81 4.61 2.38
CA MET A 114 -8.20 3.77 1.27
C MET A 114 -8.00 4.57 -0.01
N GLU A 115 -7.18 4.07 -0.92
CA GLU A 115 -7.03 4.65 -2.24
C GLU A 115 -8.24 4.28 -3.10
N LEU A 116 -8.82 5.29 -3.75
CA LEU A 116 -9.89 5.10 -4.73
C LEU A 116 -9.36 5.50 -6.11
N GLN A 117 -9.59 4.64 -7.09
CA GLN A 117 -9.30 4.92 -8.48
C GLN A 117 -10.59 4.99 -9.28
N GLY A 118 -10.67 5.93 -10.21
CA GLY A 118 -11.81 6.09 -11.09
C GLY A 118 -11.45 6.90 -12.33
N SER A 119 -12.38 6.98 -13.25
CA SER A 119 -12.22 7.76 -14.49
C SER A 119 -13.41 8.70 -14.66
N PRO A 120 -13.23 9.82 -15.36
CA PRO A 120 -14.35 10.64 -15.77
C PRO A 120 -15.26 9.88 -16.73
N ALA A 121 -16.56 10.14 -16.66
CA ALA A 121 -17.52 9.60 -17.62
C ALA A 121 -17.28 10.22 -19.02
N PRO A 122 -17.69 9.54 -20.11
CA PRO A 122 -17.55 10.11 -21.46
C PRO A 122 -18.12 11.53 -21.57
N GLY A 123 -17.30 12.46 -22.06
CA GLY A 123 -17.66 13.86 -22.22
C GLY A 123 -17.56 14.72 -20.95
N VAL A 124 -17.07 14.18 -19.85
CA VAL A 124 -16.78 14.90 -18.60
C VAL A 124 -15.28 15.13 -18.49
N SER A 125 -14.86 16.31 -18.09
CA SER A 125 -13.45 16.60 -17.84
C SER A 125 -12.95 15.98 -16.54
N THR A 126 -11.64 15.82 -16.41
CA THR A 126 -10.99 15.35 -15.17
C THR A 126 -11.30 16.26 -13.99
N GLY A 127 -11.24 17.59 -14.21
CA GLY A 127 -11.60 18.59 -13.21
C GLY A 127 -13.02 18.43 -12.69
N GLU A 128 -14.01 18.29 -13.60
CA GLU A 128 -15.42 18.08 -13.21
C GLU A 128 -15.65 16.75 -12.48
N ALA A 129 -14.85 15.73 -12.78
CA ALA A 129 -14.88 14.47 -12.08
C ALA A 129 -14.30 14.60 -10.66
N MET A 130 -13.21 15.37 -10.53
CA MET A 130 -12.59 15.66 -9.22
C MET A 130 -13.50 16.49 -8.33
N GLU A 131 -14.13 17.54 -8.84
CA GLU A 131 -15.14 18.34 -8.12
C GLU A 131 -16.31 17.47 -7.62
N GLU A 132 -16.78 16.55 -8.46
CA GLU A 132 -17.85 15.63 -8.07
C GLU A 132 -17.40 14.68 -6.93
N MET A 133 -16.15 14.23 -6.97
CA MET A 133 -15.58 13.40 -5.89
C MET A 133 -15.47 14.19 -4.59
N GLU A 134 -15.02 15.43 -4.63
CA GLU A 134 -14.98 16.33 -3.47
C GLU A 134 -16.37 16.58 -2.90
N ARG A 135 -17.36 16.79 -3.77
CA ARG A 135 -18.76 16.95 -3.37
C ARG A 135 -19.29 15.69 -2.65
N LEU A 136 -18.97 14.51 -3.15
CA LEU A 136 -19.36 13.25 -2.52
C LEU A 136 -18.64 13.06 -1.18
N ALA A 137 -17.34 13.35 -1.13
CA ALA A 137 -16.55 13.25 0.09
C ALA A 137 -17.05 14.20 1.19
N SER A 138 -17.54 15.39 0.83
CA SER A 138 -18.10 16.35 1.80
C SER A 138 -19.37 15.83 2.50
N GLN A 139 -20.01 14.78 1.98
CA GLN A 139 -21.20 14.15 2.56
C GLN A 139 -20.86 12.99 3.53
N LEU A 140 -19.58 12.64 3.64
CA LEU A 140 -19.14 11.60 4.56
C LEU A 140 -19.27 12.06 6.02
N PRO A 141 -19.42 11.12 6.97
CA PRO A 141 -19.46 11.44 8.40
C PRO A 141 -18.19 12.15 8.85
N PRO A 142 -18.25 12.92 9.95
CA PRO A 142 -17.07 13.52 10.55
C PRO A 142 -15.96 12.49 10.84
N GLY A 143 -14.73 12.83 10.53
CA GLY A 143 -13.56 11.96 10.67
C GLY A 143 -13.04 11.37 9.36
N PHE A 144 -13.77 11.53 8.26
CA PHE A 144 -13.27 11.22 6.92
C PHE A 144 -12.82 12.49 6.21
N SER A 145 -11.74 12.37 5.45
CA SER A 145 -11.24 13.44 4.58
C SER A 145 -10.80 12.86 3.24
N LEU A 146 -10.91 13.65 2.20
CA LEU A 146 -10.38 13.34 0.88
C LEU A 146 -9.05 14.05 0.68
N GLN A 147 -8.07 13.33 0.16
CA GLN A 147 -6.82 13.91 -0.32
C GLN A 147 -6.50 13.37 -1.71
N TRP A 148 -6.01 14.24 -2.57
CA TRP A 148 -5.56 13.87 -3.90
C TRP A 148 -4.10 13.41 -3.85
N SER A 149 -3.75 12.45 -4.71
CA SER A 149 -2.38 11.95 -4.85
C SER A 149 -2.06 11.68 -6.31
N GLY A 150 -0.76 11.56 -6.61
CA GLY A 150 -0.28 11.28 -7.96
C GLY A 150 -0.72 12.34 -8.97
N MET A 151 -1.13 11.90 -10.17
CA MET A 151 -1.49 12.80 -11.27
C MET A 151 -2.65 13.75 -10.94
N SER A 152 -3.63 13.31 -10.15
CA SER A 152 -4.76 14.17 -9.76
C SER A 152 -4.33 15.33 -8.86
N LEU A 153 -3.35 15.12 -8.00
CA LEU A 153 -2.76 16.18 -7.20
C LEU A 153 -2.04 17.20 -8.10
N GLU A 154 -1.21 16.72 -9.01
CA GLU A 154 -0.46 17.56 -9.94
C GLU A 154 -1.40 18.38 -10.85
N GLU A 155 -2.49 17.78 -11.34
CA GLU A 155 -3.50 18.45 -12.14
C GLU A 155 -4.20 19.58 -11.35
N LYS A 156 -4.52 19.31 -10.09
CA LYS A 156 -5.14 20.31 -9.21
C LYS A 156 -4.20 21.48 -8.94
N GLU A 157 -2.95 21.20 -8.58
CA GLU A 157 -1.93 22.24 -8.33
C GLU A 157 -1.61 23.05 -9.60
N ALA A 158 -1.54 22.40 -10.77
CA ALA A 158 -1.36 23.08 -12.04
C ALA A 158 -2.56 23.97 -12.40
N GLY A 159 -3.79 23.50 -12.14
CA GLY A 159 -5.01 24.25 -12.36
C GLY A 159 -5.07 25.54 -11.56
N ASP A 160 -4.73 25.51 -10.30
CA ASP A 160 -4.70 26.66 -9.40
C ASP A 160 -3.70 27.75 -9.83
N GLY A 161 -2.57 27.34 -10.45
CA GLY A 161 -1.54 28.26 -10.96
C GLY A 161 -1.80 28.80 -12.36
N ALA A 162 -2.60 28.12 -13.17
CA ALA A 162 -2.76 28.42 -14.60
C ALA A 162 -3.31 29.83 -14.88
N MET A 163 -4.28 30.28 -14.11
CA MET A 163 -4.86 31.64 -14.26
C MET A 163 -3.83 32.74 -14.10
N LEU A 164 -2.95 32.62 -13.09
CA LEU A 164 -1.88 33.59 -12.86
C LEU A 164 -0.88 33.59 -14.01
N LEU A 165 -0.49 32.41 -14.51
CA LEU A 165 0.43 32.28 -15.64
C LEU A 165 -0.17 32.88 -16.93
N TYR A 166 -1.44 32.65 -17.24
CA TYR A 166 -2.11 33.27 -18.36
C TYR A 166 -2.15 34.80 -18.25
N PHE A 167 -2.48 35.32 -17.08
CA PHE A 167 -2.47 36.76 -16.85
C PHE A 167 -1.06 37.36 -17.04
N LEU A 168 -0.03 36.72 -16.49
CA LEU A 168 1.36 37.17 -16.65
C LEU A 168 1.81 37.10 -18.14
N ALA A 169 1.43 36.06 -18.85
CA ALA A 169 1.75 35.91 -20.26
C ALA A 169 1.11 37.02 -21.11
N ILE A 170 -0.17 37.29 -20.89
CA ILE A 170 -0.89 38.37 -21.56
C ILE A 170 -0.28 39.74 -21.22
N ALA A 171 0.04 39.97 -19.96
CA ALA A 171 0.69 41.19 -19.51
C ALA A 171 2.08 41.37 -20.14
N ALA A 172 2.88 40.30 -20.24
CA ALA A 172 4.19 40.34 -20.90
C ALA A 172 4.06 40.70 -22.40
N VAL A 173 3.16 40.02 -23.10
CA VAL A 173 2.88 40.32 -24.53
C VAL A 173 2.40 41.77 -24.71
N PHE A 174 1.47 42.21 -23.86
CA PHE A 174 0.99 43.58 -23.88
C PHE A 174 2.13 44.60 -23.70
N LEU A 175 3.00 44.38 -22.70
CA LEU A 175 4.15 45.26 -22.46
C LEU A 175 5.15 45.26 -23.60
N CYS A 176 5.43 44.10 -24.20
CA CYS A 176 6.27 44.03 -25.39
C CYS A 176 5.69 44.80 -26.58
N LEU A 177 4.41 44.68 -26.82
CA LEU A 177 3.73 45.43 -27.88
C LEU A 177 3.69 46.95 -27.59
N ALA A 178 3.43 47.33 -26.34
CA ALA A 178 3.44 48.75 -25.92
C ALA A 178 4.85 49.36 -26.11
N ALA A 179 5.89 48.62 -25.78
CA ALA A 179 7.27 49.07 -26.00
C ALA A 179 7.65 49.15 -27.48
N LEU A 180 7.19 48.19 -28.29
CA LEU A 180 7.47 48.14 -29.73
C LEU A 180 6.78 49.29 -30.50
N TYR A 181 5.53 49.59 -30.14
CA TYR A 181 4.73 50.60 -30.82
C TYR A 181 4.75 51.97 -30.14
N GLU A 182 5.53 52.12 -29.04
CA GLU A 182 5.57 53.36 -28.25
C GLU A 182 4.20 53.92 -27.90
N SER A 183 3.21 53.04 -27.73
CA SER A 183 1.81 53.42 -27.50
C SER A 183 1.09 52.41 -26.63
N TRP A 184 0.34 52.88 -25.63
CA TRP A 184 -0.49 52.06 -24.78
C TRP A 184 -1.86 51.69 -25.40
N ALA A 185 -2.29 52.46 -26.44
CA ALA A 185 -3.58 52.23 -27.07
C ALA A 185 -3.56 51.13 -28.13
N ILE A 186 -2.43 50.98 -28.86
CA ILE A 186 -2.31 50.03 -29.95
C ILE A 186 -2.41 48.57 -29.47
N PRO A 187 -1.74 48.13 -28.39
CA PRO A 187 -1.87 46.75 -27.91
C PRO A 187 -3.27 46.33 -27.47
N VAL A 188 -4.13 47.32 -27.09
CA VAL A 188 -5.53 47.03 -26.73
C VAL A 188 -6.39 46.76 -27.94
N SER A 189 -5.98 47.24 -29.11
CA SER A 189 -6.74 47.07 -30.36
C SER A 189 -6.34 45.83 -31.16
N VAL A 190 -5.27 45.16 -30.78
CA VAL A 190 -4.76 43.91 -31.32
C VAL A 190 -5.27 42.73 -30.50
#